data_e470624e38a6c591f6bc0b4f757a585f
#
_entry.id   e470624e38a6c591f6bc0b4f757a585f
#
_cell.length_a   1.000
_cell.length_b   1.000
_cell.length_c   1.000
_cell.angle_alpha   90.00
_cell.angle_beta   90.00
_cell.angle_gamma   90.00
#
_symmetry.space_group_name_H-M   'P 1'
#
loop_
_entity.id
_entity.type
_entity.pdbx_description
1 polymer ?
#
loop_
_entity_poly.entity_id
_entity_poly.type
_entity_poly.pdbx_seq_one_letter_code
_entity_poly.pdbx_strand_id
1 'polypeptide(L)'
;EIASCLVGSEMCIRDRAYRVPVKIIFNKTDAYDEDELHYLDGLINLYTTIGYPCFKVSAKTGEGIEQIQEELKGRVTLFSGHSGVGKSTLINAILPDQEVKTGEISIYHNKGMHTTTFSEMFPVPGDGYIIDTPGIKGFGTFDMEEEEIGHYFPEIFKFSADCRYGNCTHRQEPGCAVREAVKEHYISESRYSSYLNMLEDKEEGKYRAAY
;
A
#
# COMPACT_ATOMS: atom_id res chain seq x y z
N GLU A 1 8.33 -15.33 -3.72
CA GLU A 1 8.27 -13.89 -3.48
C GLU A 1 6.82 -13.53 -3.26
N ILE A 2 6.45 -13.34 -2.00
CA ILE A 2 5.17 -12.72 -1.67
C ILE A 2 5.15 -11.45 -2.48
N ALA A 3 4.23 -11.37 -3.46
CA ALA A 3 4.02 -10.14 -4.18
C ALA A 3 3.72 -9.09 -3.13
N SER A 4 4.75 -8.35 -2.73
CA SER A 4 4.59 -7.27 -1.79
C SER A 4 3.64 -6.28 -2.44
N CYS A 5 2.36 -6.51 -2.22
CA CYS A 5 1.45 -5.39 -2.25
C CYS A 5 2.14 -4.38 -1.34
N LEU A 6 2.22 -3.14 -1.75
CA LEU A 6 2.93 -2.03 -1.12
C LEU A 6 2.49 -1.77 0.33
N VAL A 7 2.58 -2.84 1.13
CA VAL A 7 2.17 -2.86 2.52
C VAL A 7 3.18 -2.07 3.32
N GLY A 8 2.81 -0.88 3.70
CA GLY A 8 3.69 0.06 4.41
C GLY A 8 4.41 1.04 3.51
N SER A 9 4.05 1.07 2.24
CA SER A 9 4.67 2.00 1.32
C SER A 9 4.16 3.42 1.50
N GLU A 10 4.94 4.32 1.01
CA GLU A 10 4.71 5.75 0.86
C GLU A 10 3.30 6.11 0.40
N MET A 11 2.66 5.24 -0.39
CA MET A 11 1.34 5.48 -0.94
C MET A 11 0.23 5.48 0.13
N CYS A 12 0.20 4.47 1.02
CA CYS A 12 -0.78 4.43 2.11
C CYS A 12 -0.63 5.63 3.05
N ILE A 13 0.60 6.09 3.25
CA ILE A 13 0.92 7.26 4.07
C ILE A 13 0.45 8.54 3.39
N ARG A 14 0.70 8.68 2.09
CA ARG A 14 0.25 9.83 1.29
C ARG A 14 -1.27 9.92 1.21
N ASP A 15 -1.95 8.80 0.92
CA ASP A 15 -3.40 8.77 0.85
C ASP A 15 -4.01 9.20 2.18
N ARG A 16 -3.39 8.81 3.30
CA ARG A 16 -3.80 9.27 4.64
C ARG A 16 -3.58 10.78 4.81
N ALA A 17 -2.47 11.33 4.32
CA ALA A 17 -2.21 12.76 4.35
C ALA A 17 -3.31 13.55 3.62
N TYR A 18 -3.79 13.03 2.49
CA TYR A 18 -4.90 13.61 1.73
C TYR A 18 -6.29 13.17 2.24
N ARG A 19 -6.38 12.44 3.36
CA ARG A 19 -7.61 11.92 3.96
C ARG A 19 -8.41 11.01 3.01
N VAL A 20 -7.73 10.31 2.12
CA VAL A 20 -8.33 9.29 1.25
C VAL A 20 -8.40 7.97 2.02
N PRO A 21 -9.59 7.34 2.15
CA PRO A 21 -9.70 6.03 2.80
C PRO A 21 -8.91 4.98 2.02
N VAL A 22 -8.01 4.27 2.70
CA VAL A 22 -7.17 3.22 2.11
C VAL A 22 -7.64 1.85 2.57
N LYS A 23 -7.65 0.90 1.63
CA LYS A 23 -7.88 -0.52 1.88
C LYS A 23 -6.77 -1.33 1.25
N ILE A 24 -6.36 -2.41 1.89
CA ILE A 24 -5.25 -3.24 1.43
C ILE A 24 -5.81 -4.56 0.90
N ILE A 25 -5.44 -4.90 -0.33
CA ILE A 25 -5.83 -6.15 -0.97
C ILE A 25 -4.59 -7.03 -1.14
N PHE A 26 -4.62 -8.20 -0.54
CA PHE A 26 -3.62 -9.25 -0.72
C PHE A 26 -4.14 -10.24 -1.76
N ASN A 27 -3.61 -10.15 -2.98
CA ASN A 27 -4.04 -10.95 -4.12
C ASN A 27 -3.12 -12.19 -4.31
N LYS A 28 -3.59 -13.15 -5.10
CA LYS A 28 -2.88 -14.41 -5.42
C LYS A 28 -2.74 -15.39 -4.25
N THR A 29 -3.68 -15.39 -3.33
CA THR A 29 -3.68 -16.30 -2.18
C THR A 29 -3.67 -17.78 -2.57
N ASP A 30 -4.15 -18.10 -3.77
CA ASP A 30 -4.10 -19.43 -4.37
C ASP A 30 -2.68 -19.94 -4.71
N ALA A 31 -1.70 -19.06 -4.72
CA ALA A 31 -0.31 -19.36 -5.03
C ALA A 31 0.59 -19.54 -3.80
N TYR A 32 0.06 -19.26 -2.60
CA TYR A 32 0.81 -19.30 -1.35
C TYR A 32 0.75 -20.69 -0.69
N ASP A 33 1.87 -21.12 -0.13
CA ASP A 33 1.91 -22.29 0.74
C ASP A 33 1.42 -21.98 2.17
N GLU A 34 1.41 -22.97 3.05
CA GLU A 34 0.92 -22.81 4.44
C GLU A 34 1.73 -21.79 5.24
N ASP A 35 3.05 -21.77 5.10
CA ASP A 35 3.93 -20.85 5.81
C ASP A 35 3.75 -19.41 5.31
N GLU A 36 3.59 -19.24 4.00
CA GLU A 36 3.29 -17.94 3.38
C GLU A 36 1.92 -17.41 3.78
N LEU A 37 0.92 -18.28 3.87
CA LEU A 37 -0.42 -17.91 4.36
C LEU A 37 -0.38 -17.50 5.83
N HIS A 38 0.39 -18.20 6.66
CA HIS A 38 0.56 -17.85 8.07
C HIS A 38 1.25 -16.47 8.21
N TYR A 39 2.28 -16.21 7.41
CA TYR A 39 2.93 -14.91 7.37
C TYR A 39 1.96 -13.80 6.91
N LEU A 40 1.15 -14.09 5.89
CA LEU A 40 0.10 -13.18 5.40
C LEU A 40 -0.91 -12.84 6.50
N ASP A 41 -1.33 -13.82 7.31
CA ASP A 41 -2.22 -13.59 8.44
C ASP A 41 -1.60 -12.65 9.47
N GLY A 42 -0.31 -12.76 9.72
CA GLY A 42 0.45 -11.83 10.56
C GLY A 42 0.44 -10.40 10.01
N LEU A 43 0.63 -10.23 8.70
CA LEU A 43 0.54 -8.93 8.03
C LEU A 43 -0.86 -8.34 8.12
N ILE A 44 -1.89 -9.13 7.84
CA ILE A 44 -3.29 -8.69 7.92
C ILE A 44 -3.62 -8.23 9.35
N ASN A 45 -3.21 -8.99 10.36
CA ASN A 45 -3.40 -8.61 11.76
C ASN A 45 -2.71 -7.28 12.08
N LEU A 46 -1.46 -7.10 11.64
CA LEU A 46 -0.70 -5.87 11.81
C LEU A 46 -1.45 -4.67 11.20
N TYR A 47 -1.80 -4.75 9.91
CA TYR A 47 -2.41 -3.61 9.22
C TYR A 47 -3.84 -3.32 9.69
N THR A 48 -4.60 -4.34 10.02
CA THR A 48 -5.94 -4.18 10.62
C THR A 48 -5.86 -3.50 11.98
N THR A 49 -4.89 -3.86 12.81
CA THR A 49 -4.65 -3.23 14.12
C THR A 49 -4.26 -1.76 13.97
N ILE A 50 -3.50 -1.41 12.93
CA ILE A 50 -3.14 -0.02 12.60
C ILE A 50 -4.35 0.77 12.08
N GLY A 51 -5.41 0.09 11.62
CA GLY A 51 -6.65 0.70 11.14
C GLY A 51 -6.84 0.67 9.63
N TYR A 52 -6.12 -0.20 8.89
CA TYR A 52 -6.33 -0.44 7.47
C TYR A 52 -7.18 -1.70 7.26
N PRO A 53 -8.40 -1.60 6.67
CA PRO A 53 -9.15 -2.79 6.26
C PRO A 53 -8.33 -3.61 5.25
N CYS A 54 -8.22 -4.92 5.50
CA CYS A 54 -7.45 -5.84 4.70
C CYS A 54 -8.33 -6.93 4.10
N PHE A 55 -8.06 -7.30 2.84
CA PHE A 55 -8.82 -8.33 2.12
C PHE A 55 -7.85 -9.36 1.53
N LYS A 56 -8.17 -10.65 1.73
CA LYS A 56 -7.54 -11.76 1.02
C LYS A 56 -8.34 -12.07 -0.22
N VAL A 57 -7.69 -12.14 -1.37
CA VAL A 57 -8.36 -12.47 -2.64
C VAL A 57 -7.47 -13.35 -3.52
N SER A 58 -8.11 -14.10 -4.39
CA SER A 58 -7.49 -14.69 -5.56
C SER A 58 -8.30 -14.33 -6.80
N ALA A 59 -7.76 -13.45 -7.61
CA ALA A 59 -8.38 -13.10 -8.89
C ALA A 59 -8.48 -14.30 -9.85
N LYS A 60 -7.67 -15.34 -9.62
CA LYS A 60 -7.65 -16.56 -10.43
C LYS A 60 -8.76 -17.53 -10.05
N THR A 61 -9.02 -17.72 -8.75
CA THR A 61 -10.05 -18.65 -8.25
C THR A 61 -11.39 -17.99 -8.01
N GLY A 62 -11.44 -16.66 -7.94
CA GLY A 62 -12.62 -15.88 -7.58
C GLY A 62 -12.81 -15.69 -6.07
N GLU A 63 -11.93 -16.25 -5.24
CA GLU A 63 -12.01 -16.12 -3.79
C GLU A 63 -11.90 -14.64 -3.35
N GLY A 64 -12.83 -14.21 -2.50
CA GLY A 64 -12.85 -12.85 -1.94
C GLY A 64 -13.33 -11.76 -2.91
N ILE A 65 -13.64 -12.07 -4.17
CA ILE A 65 -14.03 -11.05 -5.18
C ILE A 65 -15.36 -10.40 -4.81
N GLU A 66 -16.34 -11.16 -4.33
CA GLU A 66 -17.65 -10.62 -3.91
C GLU A 66 -17.50 -9.54 -2.82
N GLN A 67 -16.59 -9.74 -1.88
CA GLN A 67 -16.33 -8.75 -0.81
C GLN A 67 -15.79 -7.44 -1.39
N ILE A 68 -14.91 -7.53 -2.39
CA ILE A 68 -14.39 -6.35 -3.07
C ILE A 68 -15.49 -5.65 -3.86
N GLN A 69 -16.35 -6.40 -4.56
CA GLN A 69 -17.48 -5.82 -5.29
C GLN A 69 -18.42 -5.04 -4.37
N GLU A 70 -18.73 -5.56 -3.17
CA GLU A 70 -19.54 -4.82 -2.18
C GLU A 70 -18.87 -3.52 -1.72
N GLU A 71 -17.57 -3.54 -1.53
CA GLU A 71 -16.79 -2.38 -1.11
C GLU A 71 -16.70 -1.27 -2.18
N LEU A 72 -16.89 -1.62 -3.43
CA LEU A 72 -16.83 -0.69 -4.57
C LEU A 72 -18.18 0.02 -4.83
N LYS A 73 -19.30 -0.49 -4.32
CA LYS A 73 -20.63 0.07 -4.58
C LYS A 73 -20.72 1.52 -4.14
N GLY A 74 -21.22 2.39 -5.04
CA GLY A 74 -21.41 3.81 -4.78
C GLY A 74 -20.13 4.60 -4.54
N ARG A 75 -18.96 4.05 -4.92
CA ARG A 75 -17.67 4.70 -4.68
C ARG A 75 -16.83 4.83 -5.94
N VAL A 76 -16.01 5.85 -6.00
CA VAL A 76 -14.92 5.96 -6.98
C VAL A 76 -13.66 5.45 -6.30
N THR A 77 -13.10 4.34 -6.79
CA THR A 77 -11.98 3.65 -6.15
C THR A 77 -10.78 3.59 -7.09
N LEU A 78 -9.66 4.10 -6.62
CA LEU A 78 -8.38 4.00 -7.32
C LEU A 78 -7.71 2.66 -7.01
N PHE A 79 -7.39 1.86 -8.02
CA PHE A 79 -6.58 0.66 -7.88
C PHE A 79 -5.13 0.99 -8.17
N SER A 80 -4.30 0.81 -7.16
CA SER A 80 -2.89 1.10 -7.22
C SER A 80 -2.06 -0.05 -6.70
N GLY A 81 -0.83 -0.16 -7.16
CA GLY A 81 0.10 -1.22 -6.77
C GLY A 81 1.20 -1.42 -7.81
N HIS A 82 2.24 -2.15 -7.44
CA HIS A 82 3.37 -2.45 -8.34
C HIS A 82 2.94 -3.22 -9.59
N SER A 83 3.81 -3.20 -10.59
CA SER A 83 3.67 -4.07 -11.75
C SER A 83 3.72 -5.53 -11.32
N GLY A 84 2.82 -6.37 -11.85
CA GLY A 84 2.80 -7.80 -11.56
C GLY A 84 2.00 -8.23 -10.31
N VAL A 85 1.46 -7.32 -9.51
CA VAL A 85 0.60 -7.67 -8.35
C VAL A 85 -0.78 -8.23 -8.76
N GLY A 86 -1.12 -8.13 -10.05
CA GLY A 86 -2.37 -8.66 -10.58
C GLY A 86 -3.52 -7.67 -10.60
N LYS A 87 -3.28 -6.35 -10.66
CA LYS A 87 -4.34 -5.32 -10.74
C LYS A 87 -5.32 -5.58 -11.87
N SER A 88 -4.83 -5.67 -13.11
CA SER A 88 -5.68 -5.88 -14.28
C SER A 88 -6.43 -7.23 -14.22
N THR A 89 -5.80 -8.28 -13.71
CA THR A 89 -6.46 -9.57 -13.48
C THR A 89 -7.57 -9.47 -12.44
N LEU A 90 -7.33 -8.70 -11.38
CA LEU A 90 -8.33 -8.46 -10.34
C LEU A 90 -9.51 -7.64 -10.87
N ILE A 91 -9.25 -6.60 -11.68
CA ILE A 91 -10.30 -5.81 -12.32
C ILE A 91 -11.13 -6.68 -13.26
N ASN A 92 -10.52 -7.54 -14.06
CA ASN A 92 -11.24 -8.50 -14.91
C ASN A 92 -12.08 -9.50 -14.11
N ALA A 93 -11.61 -9.94 -12.94
CA ALA A 93 -12.37 -10.82 -12.06
C ALA A 93 -13.58 -10.08 -11.42
N ILE A 94 -13.45 -8.79 -11.13
CA ILE A 94 -14.53 -7.95 -10.61
C ILE A 94 -15.54 -7.59 -11.70
N LEU A 95 -15.06 -7.34 -12.92
CA LEU A 95 -15.82 -6.88 -14.09
C LEU A 95 -15.63 -7.85 -15.27
N PRO A 96 -16.27 -9.04 -15.24
CA PRO A 96 -16.02 -10.06 -16.26
C PRO A 96 -16.47 -9.65 -17.67
N ASP A 97 -17.37 -8.68 -17.80
CA ASP A 97 -17.83 -8.13 -19.07
C ASP A 97 -16.89 -7.05 -19.66
N GLN A 98 -15.84 -6.69 -18.94
CA GLN A 98 -14.87 -5.67 -19.36
C GLN A 98 -13.52 -6.36 -19.63
N GLU A 99 -13.03 -6.31 -20.87
CA GLU A 99 -11.69 -6.80 -21.20
C GLU A 99 -10.63 -5.73 -20.88
N VAL A 100 -10.14 -5.70 -19.65
CA VAL A 100 -8.92 -4.94 -19.34
C VAL A 100 -7.71 -5.74 -19.80
N LYS A 101 -6.87 -5.14 -20.64
CA LYS A 101 -5.67 -5.78 -21.20
C LYS A 101 -4.73 -6.19 -20.07
N THR A 102 -4.63 -7.49 -19.82
CA THR A 102 -3.61 -8.07 -18.94
C THR A 102 -2.33 -8.24 -19.74
N GLY A 103 -1.23 -7.59 -19.32
CA GLY A 103 0.06 -7.88 -19.93
C GLY A 103 0.52 -9.27 -19.52
N GLU A 104 0.82 -10.10 -20.48
CA GLU A 104 1.63 -11.32 -20.22
C GLU A 104 2.95 -10.88 -19.58
N ILE A 105 3.35 -11.58 -18.51
CA ILE A 105 4.68 -11.45 -17.94
C ILE A 105 5.63 -11.97 -19.02
N SER A 106 6.10 -11.08 -19.90
CA SER A 106 7.07 -11.47 -20.90
C SER A 106 8.39 -11.77 -20.17
N ILE A 107 8.77 -13.04 -20.20
CA ILE A 107 10.06 -13.58 -19.70
C ILE A 107 11.27 -12.97 -20.46
N TYR A 108 11.02 -12.20 -21.48
CA TYR A 108 12.03 -11.54 -22.31
C TYR A 108 11.86 -10.03 -22.22
N HIS A 109 12.65 -9.40 -21.42
CA HIS A 109 13.37 -8.15 -21.62
C HIS A 109 13.55 -7.33 -20.32
N ASN A 110 14.79 -7.04 -20.06
CA ASN A 110 15.36 -6.13 -19.07
C ASN A 110 14.98 -4.64 -19.28
N LYS A 111 13.78 -4.33 -19.83
CA LYS A 111 13.20 -2.99 -19.88
C LYS A 111 11.68 -3.12 -19.76
N GLY A 112 11.15 -2.75 -18.60
CA GLY A 112 9.73 -2.83 -18.29
C GLY A 112 8.89 -2.05 -19.30
N MET A 113 8.13 -2.78 -20.09
CA MET A 113 7.03 -2.21 -20.88
C MET A 113 5.81 -2.17 -19.97
N HIS A 114 5.36 -0.98 -19.61
CA HIS A 114 4.14 -0.77 -18.85
C HIS A 114 2.94 -1.26 -19.67
N THR A 115 2.13 -2.12 -19.11
CA THR A 115 0.95 -2.69 -19.76
C THR A 115 -0.17 -1.66 -19.86
N THR A 116 -0.29 -0.77 -18.88
CA THR A 116 -1.26 0.33 -18.84
C THR A 116 -0.49 1.64 -19.05
N THR A 117 -0.76 2.34 -20.14
CA THR A 117 -0.06 3.59 -20.48
C THR A 117 -0.84 4.82 -19.99
N PHE A 118 -2.16 4.69 -19.80
CA PHE A 118 -3.06 5.75 -19.34
C PHE A 118 -3.97 5.22 -18.25
N SER A 119 -4.40 6.09 -17.33
CA SER A 119 -5.42 5.74 -16.35
C SER A 119 -6.77 5.56 -17.05
N GLU A 120 -7.46 4.49 -16.77
CA GLU A 120 -8.77 4.15 -17.32
C GLU A 120 -9.81 4.05 -16.21
N MET A 121 -11.05 4.46 -16.50
CA MET A 121 -12.14 4.45 -15.55
C MET A 121 -13.21 3.46 -15.99
N PHE A 122 -13.55 2.51 -15.15
CA PHE A 122 -14.52 1.44 -15.42
C PHE A 122 -15.73 1.57 -14.50
N PRO A 123 -16.97 1.55 -15.02
CA PRO A 123 -18.16 1.49 -14.18
C PRO A 123 -18.26 0.13 -13.48
N VAL A 124 -18.67 0.15 -12.22
CA VAL A 124 -18.93 -1.05 -11.40
C VAL A 124 -20.42 -1.15 -11.09
N PRO A 125 -21.02 -2.35 -11.03
CA PRO A 125 -22.39 -2.51 -10.58
C PRO A 125 -22.66 -1.81 -9.25
N GLY A 126 -23.76 -1.07 -9.15
CA GLY A 126 -24.12 -0.31 -7.94
C GLY A 126 -23.54 1.12 -7.92
N ASP A 127 -23.49 1.78 -9.07
CA ASP A 127 -23.11 3.20 -9.23
C ASP A 127 -21.70 3.55 -8.72
N GLY A 128 -20.78 2.59 -8.77
CA GLY A 128 -19.38 2.78 -8.46
C GLY A 128 -18.49 2.87 -9.70
N TYR A 129 -17.22 3.24 -9.50
CA TYR A 129 -16.21 3.28 -10.55
C TYR A 129 -14.86 2.77 -10.02
N ILE A 130 -14.14 2.05 -10.86
CA ILE A 130 -12.72 1.72 -10.66
C ILE A 130 -11.89 2.60 -11.56
N ILE A 131 -10.83 3.21 -11.02
CA ILE A 131 -9.78 3.87 -11.79
C ILE A 131 -8.56 2.94 -11.76
N ASP A 132 -8.21 2.36 -12.92
CA ASP A 132 -6.94 1.62 -13.08
C ASP A 132 -5.82 2.60 -13.40
N THR A 133 -4.72 2.48 -12.69
CA THR A 133 -3.54 3.29 -12.93
C THR A 133 -2.39 2.44 -13.44
N PRO A 134 -1.51 2.99 -14.30
CA PRO A 134 -0.25 2.34 -14.64
C PRO A 134 0.48 1.92 -13.37
N GLY A 135 1.14 0.76 -13.40
CA GLY A 135 1.93 0.28 -12.25
C GLY A 135 2.91 1.35 -11.77
N ILE A 136 2.65 1.89 -10.60
CA ILE A 136 3.41 3.00 -10.03
C ILE A 136 4.67 2.43 -9.39
N LYS A 137 5.83 2.93 -9.79
CA LYS A 137 7.14 2.46 -9.28
C LYS A 137 7.63 3.19 -8.03
N GLY A 138 6.92 4.20 -7.59
CA GLY A 138 7.23 4.99 -6.40
C GLY A 138 6.41 6.27 -6.38
N PHE A 139 5.93 6.64 -5.21
CA PHE A 139 5.35 7.95 -4.95
C PHE A 139 6.29 8.65 -3.97
N GLY A 140 6.95 9.71 -4.42
CA GLY A 140 7.77 10.51 -3.54
C GLY A 140 6.94 11.23 -2.46
N THR A 141 7.58 11.50 -1.34
CA THR A 141 7.06 12.34 -0.23
C THR A 141 7.12 13.83 -0.55
N PHE A 142 6.83 14.21 -1.78
CA PHE A 142 7.15 15.51 -2.38
C PHE A 142 6.61 16.71 -1.62
N ASP A 143 5.43 16.59 -1.04
CA ASP A 143 4.69 17.72 -0.43
C ASP A 143 4.57 17.58 1.10
N MET A 144 5.35 16.69 1.74
CA MET A 144 5.30 16.49 3.20
C MET A 144 6.56 17.08 3.84
N GLU A 145 6.41 17.85 4.90
CA GLU A 145 7.56 18.24 5.72
C GLU A 145 8.06 17.04 6.52
N GLU A 146 9.36 17.02 6.86
CA GLU A 146 10.00 15.89 7.55
C GLU A 146 9.30 15.59 8.88
N GLU A 147 8.94 16.63 9.62
CA GLU A 147 8.24 16.53 10.89
C GLU A 147 6.82 15.99 10.77
N GLU A 148 6.21 16.11 9.58
CA GLU A 148 4.84 15.65 9.34
C GLU A 148 4.76 14.17 9.01
N ILE A 149 5.83 13.55 8.45
CA ILE A 149 5.81 12.15 8.01
C ILE A 149 5.37 11.23 9.14
N GLY A 150 5.88 11.45 10.36
CA GLY A 150 5.49 10.66 11.53
C GLY A 150 4.00 10.73 11.88
N HIS A 151 3.34 11.83 11.56
CA HIS A 151 1.90 12.03 11.85
C HIS A 151 1.01 11.12 10.99
N TYR A 152 1.49 10.69 9.84
CA TYR A 152 0.73 9.84 8.93
C TYR A 152 0.91 8.33 9.21
N PHE A 153 1.82 7.99 10.14
CA PHE A 153 1.93 6.66 10.72
C PHE A 153 1.15 6.61 12.05
N PRO A 154 -0.06 6.04 12.09
CA PRO A 154 -0.92 6.11 13.29
C PRO A 154 -0.25 5.61 14.55
N GLU A 155 0.49 4.51 14.40
CA GLU A 155 1.23 3.89 15.49
C GLU A 155 2.38 4.78 15.98
N ILE A 156 3.12 5.42 15.08
CA ILE A 156 4.20 6.36 15.44
C ILE A 156 3.60 7.61 16.08
N PHE A 157 2.57 8.17 15.46
CA PHE A 157 1.89 9.36 15.98
C PHE A 157 1.35 9.15 17.40
N LYS A 158 0.76 7.98 17.67
CA LYS A 158 0.24 7.63 18.98
C LYS A 158 1.30 7.71 20.08
N PHE A 159 2.48 7.13 19.84
CA PHE A 159 3.58 7.11 20.80
C PHE A 159 4.43 8.38 20.80
N SER A 160 4.37 9.19 19.74
CA SER A 160 5.16 10.44 19.65
C SER A 160 4.79 11.45 20.74
N ALA A 161 3.54 11.42 21.22
CA ALA A 161 3.05 12.31 22.29
C ALA A 161 3.85 12.15 23.60
N ASP A 162 4.43 10.97 23.85
CA ASP A 162 5.19 10.66 25.05
C ASP A 162 6.71 10.86 24.86
N CYS A 163 7.15 11.37 23.72
CA CYS A 163 8.55 11.70 23.48
C CYS A 163 9.00 12.89 24.34
N ARG A 164 10.25 12.83 24.79
CA ARG A 164 10.85 13.89 25.60
C ARG A 164 10.90 15.25 24.88
N TYR A 165 11.03 15.25 23.55
CA TYR A 165 11.15 16.45 22.71
C TYR A 165 9.99 16.53 21.73
N GLY A 166 9.36 17.70 21.61
CA GLY A 166 8.21 17.90 20.73
C GLY A 166 8.54 17.84 19.22
N ASN A 167 9.82 18.00 18.86
CA ASN A 167 10.33 17.87 17.49
C ASN A 167 11.14 16.60 17.28
N CYS A 168 10.83 15.52 18.01
CA CYS A 168 11.53 14.27 17.92
C CYS A 168 11.33 13.63 16.54
N THR A 169 12.43 13.34 15.84
CA THR A 169 12.42 12.63 14.54
C THR A 169 12.46 11.10 14.72
N HIS A 170 12.50 10.65 15.97
CA HIS A 170 12.52 9.22 16.37
C HIS A 170 13.71 8.42 15.85
N ARG A 171 14.78 9.07 15.42
CA ARG A 171 16.02 8.42 14.91
C ARG A 171 16.98 8.05 16.04
N GLN A 172 17.50 9.05 16.76
CA GLN A 172 18.57 8.86 17.76
C GLN A 172 18.32 9.62 19.06
N GLU A 173 17.22 10.35 19.18
CA GLU A 173 16.98 11.21 20.33
C GLU A 173 16.83 10.42 21.64
N PRO A 174 17.47 10.90 22.70
CA PRO A 174 17.35 10.23 24.01
C PRO A 174 15.95 10.45 24.58
N GLY A 175 15.38 9.37 25.15
CA GLY A 175 14.02 9.40 25.70
C GLY A 175 12.91 9.44 24.63
N CYS A 176 13.16 8.85 23.46
CA CYS A 176 12.19 8.69 22.40
C CYS A 176 11.24 7.53 22.71
N ALA A 177 9.95 7.84 22.97
CA ALA A 177 8.93 6.85 23.26
C ALA A 177 8.60 5.93 22.07
N VAL A 178 8.71 6.45 20.84
CA VAL A 178 8.51 5.63 19.63
C VAL A 178 9.57 4.52 19.54
N ARG A 179 10.84 4.84 19.74
CA ARG A 179 11.92 3.84 19.73
C ARG A 179 11.78 2.80 20.85
N GLU A 180 11.30 3.20 22.01
CA GLU A 180 11.00 2.27 23.07
C GLU A 180 9.82 1.36 22.72
N ALA A 181 8.75 1.92 22.14
CA ALA A 181 7.62 1.15 21.63
C ALA A 181 8.00 0.14 20.54
N VAL A 182 9.02 0.46 19.71
CA VAL A 182 9.57 -0.52 18.75
C VAL A 182 10.28 -1.67 19.47
N LYS A 183 11.11 -1.39 20.48
CA LYS A 183 11.80 -2.42 21.25
C LYS A 183 10.85 -3.32 22.03
N GLU A 184 9.77 -2.75 22.52
CA GLU A 184 8.71 -3.47 23.24
C GLU A 184 7.68 -4.13 22.32
N HIS A 185 7.90 -4.09 20.98
CA HIS A 185 7.04 -4.67 19.95
C HIS A 185 5.61 -4.10 19.87
N TYR A 186 5.36 -2.91 20.42
CA TYR A 186 4.11 -2.18 20.19
C TYR A 186 4.05 -1.54 18.80
N ILE A 187 5.20 -1.23 18.22
CA ILE A 187 5.35 -0.80 16.83
C ILE A 187 6.18 -1.87 16.10
N SER A 188 5.70 -2.33 14.96
CA SER A 188 6.44 -3.30 14.14
C SER A 188 7.73 -2.66 13.59
N GLU A 189 8.83 -3.42 13.63
CA GLU A 189 10.11 -3.01 13.05
C GLU A 189 10.00 -2.69 11.55
N SER A 190 9.17 -3.44 10.81
CA SER A 190 8.95 -3.20 9.38
C SER A 190 8.30 -1.84 9.12
N ARG A 191 7.36 -1.43 9.97
CA ARG A 191 6.70 -0.14 9.89
C ARG A 191 7.63 1.01 10.28
N TYR A 192 8.42 0.81 11.31
CA TYR A 192 9.42 1.78 11.72
C TYR A 192 10.52 1.94 10.67
N SER A 193 10.96 0.85 10.04
CA SER A 193 11.90 0.89 8.92
C SER A 193 11.32 1.63 7.71
N SER A 194 10.03 1.41 7.39
CA SER A 194 9.35 2.18 6.33
C SER A 194 9.34 3.68 6.63
N TYR A 195 9.11 4.07 7.87
CA TYR A 195 9.18 5.46 8.30
C TYR A 195 10.58 6.06 8.10
N LEU A 196 11.62 5.35 8.54
CA LEU A 196 13.01 5.80 8.38
C LEU A 196 13.40 5.95 6.91
N ASN A 197 13.03 4.98 6.07
CA ASN A 197 13.30 5.04 4.63
C ASN A 197 12.63 6.27 3.98
N MET A 198 11.41 6.61 4.38
CA MET A 198 10.74 7.81 3.87
C MET A 198 11.46 9.11 4.26
N LEU A 199 12.02 9.16 5.46
CA LEU A 199 12.84 10.31 5.89
C LEU A 199 14.14 10.40 5.07
N GLU A 200 14.83 9.28 4.85
CA GLU A 200 16.07 9.22 4.07
C GLU A 200 15.85 9.59 2.60
N ASP A 201 14.78 9.05 1.97
CA ASP A 201 14.45 9.35 0.57
C ASP A 201 14.14 10.84 0.37
N LYS A 202 13.56 11.50 1.38
CA LYS A 202 13.35 12.95 1.34
C LYS A 202 14.66 13.73 1.42
N GLU A 203 15.56 13.36 2.34
CA GLU A 203 16.88 14.00 2.49
C GLU A 203 17.73 13.86 1.21
N GLU A 204 17.74 12.69 0.57
CA GLU A 204 18.47 12.43 -0.67
C GLU A 204 17.85 13.12 -1.91
N GLY A 205 16.64 13.64 -1.82
CA GLY A 205 15.95 14.28 -2.92
C GLY A 205 15.70 13.38 -4.12
N LYS A 206 15.62 12.04 -3.90
CA LYS A 206 15.46 11.02 -4.94
C LYS A 206 14.25 11.22 -5.86
N TYR A 207 13.27 11.97 -5.42
CA TYR A 207 12.02 12.20 -6.14
C TYR A 207 11.80 13.66 -6.54
N ARG A 208 12.86 14.47 -6.64
CA ARG A 208 12.71 15.81 -7.24
C ARG A 208 12.37 15.64 -8.72
N ALA A 209 11.23 16.20 -9.14
CA ALA A 209 10.87 16.25 -10.55
C ALA A 209 12.01 16.90 -11.32
N ALA A 210 12.50 16.24 -12.37
CA ALA A 210 13.28 16.90 -13.38
C ALA A 210 12.34 17.89 -14.08
N TYR A 211 12.59 19.18 -13.91
CA TYR A 211 11.97 20.23 -14.71
C TYR A 211 12.50 20.20 -16.13
#